data_c97183fa39c4a16098abd21b376a83dc
#
_entry.id   c97183fa39c4a16098abd21b376a83dc
#
_cell.length_a   1.000
_cell.length_b   1.000
_cell.length_c   1.000
_cell.angle_alpha   90.00
_cell.angle_beta   90.00
_cell.angle_gamma   90.00
#
_symmetry.space_group_name_H-M   'P 1'
#
loop_
_entity.id
_entity.type
_entity.pdbx_description
1 polymer ?
#
loop_
_entity_poly.entity_id
_entity_poly.type
_entity_poly.pdbx_seq_one_letter_code
_entity_poly.pdbx_strand_id
1 'polypeptide(L)'
;MVTIKEVAELANVSVPTVYKVFDENYTTTDEIRKRVLKASKELDYRPRKNRKTYRDSKTIAIIYNEFINSFNNYITRGVSNELERYGYRLVVLHDDEIIAQDDKNVKQIQAMGADALIFTPVSDEKQEAILELAEKKFPMIQLFQTAYSNIDTIQFNDELGTYLATSYLLKNGHRKIMLASRTDRSELIRKPGYYRAFEEMGLVVDKRYLYTLNYVNSVKQMVKEKILKEKPTAIIAVSEAMCATVILALRELHLSIPGDVSLISYDDYPWMEAFGITAVSHPFSKVSSIISRLIVDQLTKSSSDEWIPSSFMIDPSLKVRDSVKMI
;
A
#
# COMPACT_ATOMS: atom_id res chain seq x y z
N MET A 1 31.31 8.49 -22.79
CA MET A 1 30.83 9.12 -21.54
C MET A 1 32.04 9.63 -20.82
N VAL A 2 32.12 10.92 -20.56
CA VAL A 2 33.28 11.55 -19.93
C VAL A 2 33.49 11.00 -18.52
N THR A 3 34.74 10.71 -18.20
CA THR A 3 35.16 10.11 -16.94
C THR A 3 35.82 11.14 -16.01
N ILE A 4 35.81 10.88 -14.71
CA ILE A 4 36.48 11.73 -13.72
C ILE A 4 38.00 11.81 -13.98
N LYS A 5 38.59 10.80 -14.63
CA LYS A 5 40.02 10.80 -14.98
C LYS A 5 40.31 11.88 -16.01
N GLU A 6 39.46 12.02 -17.05
CA GLU A 6 39.63 13.07 -18.08
C GLU A 6 39.49 14.47 -17.48
N VAL A 7 38.57 14.66 -16.49
CA VAL A 7 38.50 15.94 -15.75
C VAL A 7 39.75 16.21 -14.95
N ALA A 8 40.30 15.19 -14.29
CA ALA A 8 41.53 15.31 -13.51
C ALA A 8 42.75 15.68 -14.38
N GLU A 9 42.86 15.04 -15.56
CA GLU A 9 43.89 15.34 -16.55
C GLU A 9 43.76 16.78 -17.09
N LEU A 10 42.56 17.16 -17.53
CA LEU A 10 42.34 18.52 -18.06
C LEU A 10 42.52 19.61 -17.00
N ALA A 11 42.18 19.35 -15.75
CA ALA A 11 42.41 20.28 -14.63
C ALA A 11 43.83 20.22 -14.07
N ASN A 12 44.69 19.30 -14.55
CA ASN A 12 46.02 19.02 -14.03
C ASN A 12 46.05 18.85 -12.51
N VAL A 13 45.21 17.93 -12.03
CA VAL A 13 45.11 17.55 -10.61
C VAL A 13 44.92 16.03 -10.48
N SER A 14 45.07 15.50 -9.27
CA SER A 14 44.79 14.08 -9.03
C SER A 14 43.28 13.81 -8.98
N VAL A 15 42.86 12.59 -9.33
CA VAL A 15 41.48 12.15 -9.24
C VAL A 15 40.88 12.38 -7.84
N PRO A 16 41.57 12.06 -6.73
CA PRO A 16 41.09 12.41 -5.37
C PRO A 16 40.85 13.90 -5.16
N THR A 17 41.64 14.77 -5.81
CA THR A 17 41.47 16.23 -5.74
C THR A 17 40.16 16.66 -6.45
N VAL A 18 39.82 16.05 -7.57
CA VAL A 18 38.55 16.30 -8.25
C VAL A 18 37.39 15.91 -7.35
N TYR A 19 37.44 14.75 -6.68
CA TYR A 19 36.43 14.35 -5.71
C TYR A 19 36.28 15.38 -4.59
N LYS A 20 37.37 15.88 -4.01
CA LYS A 20 37.32 16.88 -2.93
C LYS A 20 36.69 18.20 -3.35
N VAL A 21 36.84 18.62 -4.61
CA VAL A 21 36.24 19.85 -5.13
C VAL A 21 34.70 19.73 -5.22
N PHE A 22 34.19 18.55 -5.47
CA PHE A 22 32.76 18.28 -5.56
C PHE A 22 32.12 17.84 -4.24
N ASP A 23 32.93 17.65 -3.19
CA ASP A 23 32.45 17.31 -1.84
C ASP A 23 32.42 18.58 -0.97
N GLU A 24 31.24 18.96 -0.52
CA GLU A 24 31.01 20.16 0.29
C GLU A 24 31.72 20.12 1.66
N ASN A 25 32.07 18.94 2.13
CA ASN A 25 32.77 18.75 3.41
C ASN A 25 34.29 18.96 3.32
N TYR A 26 34.83 19.16 2.12
CA TYR A 26 36.27 19.37 1.93
C TYR A 26 36.59 20.77 1.42
N THR A 27 37.54 21.42 2.07
CA THR A 27 38.09 22.71 1.66
C THR A 27 39.23 22.48 0.68
N THR A 28 39.17 23.04 -0.50
CA THR A 28 40.27 23.13 -1.48
C THR A 28 40.62 24.57 -1.73
N THR A 29 41.82 24.86 -2.23
CA THR A 29 42.17 26.23 -2.63
C THR A 29 41.30 26.71 -3.76
N ASP A 30 40.99 28.00 -3.77
CA ASP A 30 40.12 28.62 -4.80
C ASP A 30 40.65 28.41 -6.20
N GLU A 31 41.95 28.35 -6.37
CA GLU A 31 42.63 28.10 -7.66
C GLU A 31 42.36 26.67 -8.17
N ILE A 32 42.52 25.67 -7.33
CA ILE A 32 42.21 24.27 -7.67
C ILE A 32 40.72 24.11 -7.98
N ARG A 33 39.86 24.72 -7.16
CA ARG A 33 38.42 24.66 -7.35
C ARG A 33 38.01 25.26 -8.72
N LYS A 34 38.53 26.42 -9.08
CA LYS A 34 38.27 27.08 -10.38
C LYS A 34 38.72 26.21 -11.57
N ARG A 35 39.92 25.61 -11.49
CA ARG A 35 40.46 24.75 -12.55
C ARG A 35 39.57 23.50 -12.76
N VAL A 36 39.19 22.80 -11.70
CA VAL A 36 38.36 21.60 -11.79
C VAL A 36 36.96 21.94 -12.30
N LEU A 37 36.33 23.01 -11.82
CA LEU A 37 35.01 23.42 -12.31
C LEU A 37 35.02 23.83 -13.78
N LYS A 38 36.10 24.52 -14.23
CA LYS A 38 36.30 24.87 -15.63
C LYS A 38 36.42 23.61 -16.50
N ALA A 39 37.29 22.68 -16.15
CA ALA A 39 37.49 21.42 -16.85
C ALA A 39 36.20 20.57 -16.92
N SER A 40 35.43 20.51 -15.83
CA SER A 40 34.16 19.82 -15.80
C SER A 40 33.13 20.44 -16.74
N LYS A 41 33.10 21.77 -16.85
CA LYS A 41 32.19 22.49 -17.75
C LYS A 41 32.58 22.28 -19.22
N GLU A 42 33.88 22.30 -19.53
CA GLU A 42 34.39 22.08 -20.90
C GLU A 42 34.10 20.66 -21.41
N LEU A 43 34.13 19.68 -20.52
CA LEU A 43 33.89 18.28 -20.85
C LEU A 43 32.43 17.87 -20.66
N ASP A 44 31.53 18.78 -20.30
CA ASP A 44 30.14 18.45 -19.86
C ASP A 44 30.09 17.30 -18.84
N TYR A 45 31.11 17.26 -17.97
CA TYR A 45 31.18 16.28 -16.91
C TYR A 45 30.31 16.71 -15.75
N ARG A 46 29.38 15.82 -15.39
CA ARG A 46 28.60 15.93 -14.16
C ARG A 46 29.12 14.89 -13.18
N PRO A 47 29.62 15.31 -11.99
CA PRO A 47 30.06 14.34 -11.01
C PRO A 47 28.87 13.41 -10.66
N ARG A 48 29.08 12.11 -10.77
CA ARG A 48 28.17 11.17 -10.14
C ARG A 48 28.29 11.43 -8.66
N LYS A 49 27.25 11.97 -8.03
CA LYS A 49 27.19 12.11 -6.57
C LYS A 49 27.63 10.77 -5.99
N ASN A 50 28.70 10.81 -5.16
CA ASN A 50 29.29 9.61 -4.60
C ASN A 50 28.20 8.78 -3.90
N ARG A 51 28.07 7.52 -4.28
CA ARG A 51 27.14 6.55 -3.70
C ARG A 51 27.31 6.31 -2.18
N LYS A 52 28.22 7.04 -1.50
CA LYS A 52 28.52 6.86 -0.08
C LYS A 52 27.62 7.63 0.90
N THR A 53 26.67 8.43 0.42
CA THR A 53 25.70 9.15 1.28
C THR A 53 24.26 8.88 0.88
N TYR A 54 23.87 7.60 0.80
CA TYR A 54 22.46 7.22 0.63
C TYR A 54 21.60 7.65 1.83
N ARG A 55 22.19 7.98 2.98
CA ARG A 55 21.46 8.31 4.22
C ARG A 55 21.06 9.78 4.39
N ASP A 56 21.26 10.63 3.40
CA ASP A 56 21.00 12.09 3.51
C ASP A 56 19.97 12.63 2.50
N SER A 57 19.34 11.77 1.69
CA SER A 57 18.32 12.23 0.73
C SER A 57 17.03 12.66 1.42
N LYS A 58 16.81 12.19 2.65
CA LYS A 58 15.57 12.37 3.40
C LYS A 58 14.34 11.96 2.59
N THR A 59 14.49 10.91 1.78
CA THR A 59 13.47 10.42 0.86
C THR A 59 13.14 8.96 1.14
N ILE A 60 11.88 8.67 1.35
CA ILE A 60 11.33 7.32 1.52
C ILE A 60 10.45 7.04 0.30
N ALA A 61 10.65 5.89 -0.33
CA ALA A 61 9.81 5.45 -1.44
C ALA A 61 8.66 4.57 -0.94
N ILE A 62 7.50 4.69 -1.58
CA ILE A 62 6.40 3.75 -1.41
C ILE A 62 5.96 3.23 -2.77
N ILE A 63 5.81 1.90 -2.90
CA ILE A 63 5.35 1.22 -4.12
C ILE A 63 4.03 0.52 -3.83
N TYR A 64 3.05 0.76 -4.68
CA TYR A 64 1.77 0.05 -4.69
C TYR A 64 1.55 -0.65 -6.03
N ASN A 65 0.90 -1.81 -5.98
CA ASN A 65 0.51 -2.57 -7.17
C ASN A 65 -0.75 -1.99 -7.86
N GLU A 66 -1.55 -1.22 -7.12
CA GLU A 66 -2.75 -0.53 -7.63
C GLU A 66 -2.72 0.93 -7.18
N PHE A 67 -2.66 1.85 -8.15
CA PHE A 67 -2.62 3.28 -7.84
C PHE A 67 -4.00 3.87 -7.53
N ILE A 68 -5.02 3.47 -8.29
CA ILE A 68 -6.37 4.00 -8.15
C ILE A 68 -7.12 3.21 -7.07
N ASN A 69 -6.71 3.39 -5.82
CA ASN A 69 -7.34 2.77 -4.67
C ASN A 69 -7.39 3.80 -3.53
N SER A 70 -8.58 4.18 -3.11
CA SER A 70 -8.78 5.14 -2.02
C SER A 70 -8.06 4.71 -0.75
N PHE A 71 -7.99 3.40 -0.47
CA PHE A 71 -7.28 2.84 0.67
C PHE A 71 -5.79 3.22 0.66
N ASN A 72 -5.10 2.98 -0.46
CA ASN A 72 -3.70 3.34 -0.64
C ASN A 72 -3.48 4.86 -0.51
N ASN A 73 -4.41 5.68 -1.02
CA ASN A 73 -4.34 7.13 -0.90
C ASN A 73 -4.43 7.60 0.56
N TYR A 74 -5.30 7.01 1.38
CA TYR A 74 -5.39 7.34 2.81
C TYR A 74 -4.13 6.97 3.57
N ILE A 75 -3.57 5.78 3.31
CA ILE A 75 -2.29 5.35 3.90
C ILE A 75 -1.17 6.29 3.46
N THR A 76 -1.05 6.55 2.16
CA THR A 76 -0.01 7.45 1.61
C THR A 76 -0.05 8.84 2.24
N ARG A 77 -1.24 9.45 2.30
CA ARG A 77 -1.42 10.77 2.91
C ARG A 77 -1.03 10.77 4.39
N GLY A 78 -1.48 9.75 5.14
CA GLY A 78 -1.18 9.63 6.55
C GLY A 78 0.32 9.42 6.79
N VAL A 79 0.95 8.53 6.05
CA VAL A 79 2.40 8.26 6.12
C VAL A 79 3.20 9.50 5.72
N SER A 80 2.82 10.19 4.64
CA SER A 80 3.49 11.43 4.21
C SER A 80 3.48 12.50 5.31
N ASN A 81 2.31 12.73 5.92
CA ASN A 81 2.16 13.72 6.98
C ASN A 81 2.99 13.36 8.24
N GLU A 82 3.05 12.08 8.59
CA GLU A 82 3.86 11.64 9.73
C GLU A 82 5.36 11.74 9.44
N LEU A 83 5.81 11.31 8.25
CA LEU A 83 7.22 11.34 7.86
C LEU A 83 7.76 12.77 7.75
N GLU A 84 6.94 13.73 7.32
CA GLU A 84 7.30 15.16 7.28
C GLU A 84 7.74 15.68 8.65
N ARG A 85 7.11 15.20 9.74
CA ARG A 85 7.49 15.57 11.12
C ARG A 85 8.89 15.10 11.50
N TYR A 86 9.37 14.05 10.85
CA TYR A 86 10.74 13.52 10.98
C TYR A 86 11.71 14.10 9.93
N GLY A 87 11.24 15.02 9.09
CA GLY A 87 12.04 15.65 8.03
C GLY A 87 12.27 14.77 6.81
N TYR A 88 11.44 13.73 6.59
CA TYR A 88 11.49 12.88 5.41
C TYR A 88 10.40 13.26 4.41
N ARG A 89 10.69 13.03 3.12
CA ARG A 89 9.73 13.15 2.02
C ARG A 89 9.30 11.75 1.57
N LEU A 90 8.02 11.61 1.24
CA LEU A 90 7.50 10.39 0.63
C LEU A 90 7.42 10.54 -0.89
N VAL A 91 7.97 9.59 -1.62
CA VAL A 91 7.85 9.48 -3.09
C VAL A 91 7.03 8.24 -3.39
N VAL A 92 5.94 8.43 -4.14
CA VAL A 92 5.06 7.32 -4.55
C VAL A 92 5.47 6.86 -5.92
N LEU A 93 5.74 5.58 -6.04
CA LEU A 93 5.96 4.89 -7.31
C LEU A 93 4.80 3.95 -7.57
N HIS A 94 4.44 3.86 -8.81
CA HIS A 94 3.33 3.06 -9.26
C HIS A 94 3.80 2.04 -10.30
N ASP A 95 3.21 0.85 -10.23
CA ASP A 95 3.44 -0.20 -11.19
C ASP A 95 2.12 -0.60 -11.83
N ASP A 96 1.95 -0.28 -13.12
CA ASP A 96 0.75 -0.60 -13.91
C ASP A 96 0.76 -2.05 -14.43
N GLU A 97 1.87 -2.77 -14.34
CA GLU A 97 2.01 -4.10 -14.93
C GLU A 97 2.33 -5.17 -13.89
N ILE A 98 1.42 -6.09 -13.78
CA ILE A 98 1.29 -7.14 -12.76
C ILE A 98 2.47 -8.13 -12.70
N ILE A 99 3.46 -8.17 -13.58
CA ILE A 99 4.29 -9.38 -13.68
C ILE A 99 5.82 -9.18 -13.68
N ALA A 100 6.42 -8.04 -13.97
CA ALA A 100 7.89 -8.03 -14.15
C ALA A 100 8.62 -6.70 -13.87
N GLN A 101 7.98 -5.70 -13.31
CA GLN A 101 8.57 -4.35 -13.25
C GLN A 101 9.20 -3.98 -11.89
N ASP A 102 9.13 -4.85 -10.89
CA ASP A 102 9.66 -4.54 -9.56
C ASP A 102 11.17 -4.28 -9.60
N ASP A 103 11.92 -4.97 -10.45
CA ASP A 103 13.33 -4.68 -10.69
C ASP A 103 13.55 -3.26 -11.22
N LYS A 104 12.64 -2.75 -12.05
CA LYS A 104 12.72 -1.39 -12.58
C LYS A 104 12.46 -0.36 -11.50
N ASN A 105 11.42 -0.56 -10.68
CA ASN A 105 11.10 0.32 -9.57
C ASN A 105 12.19 0.31 -8.50
N VAL A 106 12.72 -0.85 -8.14
CA VAL A 106 13.86 -0.96 -7.22
C VAL A 106 15.10 -0.23 -7.77
N LYS A 107 15.40 -0.38 -9.05
CA LYS A 107 16.49 0.36 -9.71
C LYS A 107 16.26 1.88 -9.71
N GLN A 108 15.01 2.32 -9.90
CA GLN A 108 14.65 3.74 -9.79
C GLN A 108 14.84 4.26 -8.37
N ILE A 109 14.38 3.53 -7.36
CA ILE A 109 14.57 3.86 -5.94
C ILE A 109 16.05 4.03 -5.62
N GLN A 110 16.89 3.08 -6.05
CA GLN A 110 18.33 3.16 -5.88
C GLN A 110 18.93 4.35 -6.63
N ALA A 111 18.45 4.64 -7.85
CA ALA A 111 18.93 5.77 -8.65
C ALA A 111 18.55 7.13 -8.06
N MET A 112 17.37 7.23 -7.44
CA MET A 112 16.92 8.44 -6.72
C MET A 112 17.67 8.63 -5.40
N GLY A 113 18.33 7.59 -4.89
CA GLY A 113 19.00 7.62 -3.60
C GLY A 113 18.01 7.62 -2.44
N ALA A 114 16.87 6.96 -2.55
CA ALA A 114 15.94 6.81 -1.44
C ALA A 114 16.61 6.09 -0.26
N ASP A 115 16.24 6.49 0.96
CA ASP A 115 16.81 5.96 2.20
C ASP A 115 16.08 4.71 2.70
N ALA A 116 14.82 4.53 2.30
CA ALA A 116 13.98 3.40 2.69
C ALA A 116 12.88 3.10 1.66
N LEU A 117 12.30 1.90 1.77
CA LEU A 117 11.22 1.42 0.91
C LEU A 117 10.05 0.89 1.73
N ILE A 118 8.85 1.35 1.40
CA ILE A 118 7.58 0.76 1.82
C ILE A 118 6.95 0.14 0.57
N PHE A 119 6.49 -1.11 0.63
CA PHE A 119 5.96 -1.75 -0.56
C PHE A 119 4.86 -2.76 -0.26
N THR A 120 4.01 -3.00 -1.24
CA THR A 120 3.05 -4.11 -1.23
C THR A 120 3.61 -5.23 -2.10
N PRO A 121 3.90 -6.42 -1.57
CA PRO A 121 4.34 -7.55 -2.38
C PRO A 121 3.32 -7.92 -3.47
N VAL A 122 3.79 -8.22 -4.68
CA VAL A 122 2.91 -8.53 -5.83
C VAL A 122 2.34 -9.93 -5.75
N SER A 123 3.15 -10.87 -5.28
CA SER A 123 2.81 -12.30 -5.18
C SER A 123 3.52 -12.95 -4.01
N ASP A 124 3.26 -14.24 -3.79
CA ASP A 124 4.02 -15.06 -2.84
C ASP A 124 5.43 -15.41 -3.39
N GLU A 125 5.69 -15.13 -4.67
CA GLU A 125 7.01 -15.30 -5.28
C GLU A 125 7.93 -14.17 -4.84
N LYS A 126 9.11 -14.56 -4.37
CA LYS A 126 10.12 -13.61 -3.89
C LYS A 126 10.84 -12.97 -5.07
N GLN A 127 10.88 -11.66 -5.07
CA GLN A 127 11.55 -10.86 -6.10
C GLN A 127 13.03 -10.69 -5.75
N GLU A 128 13.90 -10.95 -6.73
CA GLU A 128 15.34 -10.92 -6.56
C GLU A 128 15.85 -9.54 -6.09
N ALA A 129 15.31 -8.47 -6.66
CA ALA A 129 15.69 -7.11 -6.28
C ALA A 129 15.33 -6.76 -4.83
N ILE A 130 14.21 -7.25 -4.30
CA ILE A 130 13.84 -7.06 -2.88
C ILE A 130 14.76 -7.90 -1.98
N LEU A 131 15.09 -9.13 -2.39
CA LEU A 131 16.04 -9.98 -1.65
C LEU A 131 17.42 -9.33 -1.57
N GLU A 132 17.92 -8.78 -2.68
CA GLU A 132 19.19 -8.04 -2.68
C GLU A 132 19.19 -6.83 -1.74
N LEU A 133 18.07 -6.09 -1.67
CA LEU A 133 17.94 -4.97 -0.72
C LEU A 133 17.94 -5.48 0.73
N ALA A 134 17.24 -6.58 0.99
CA ALA A 134 17.17 -7.18 2.32
C ALA A 134 18.55 -7.70 2.79
N GLU A 135 19.35 -8.33 1.91
CA GLU A 135 20.72 -8.74 2.19
C GLU A 135 21.62 -7.54 2.52
N LYS A 136 21.41 -6.41 1.87
CA LYS A 136 22.11 -5.15 2.14
C LYS A 136 21.61 -4.43 3.39
N LYS A 137 20.67 -5.02 4.12
CA LYS A 137 19.99 -4.42 5.29
C LYS A 137 19.40 -3.04 4.98
N PHE A 138 18.86 -2.90 3.77
CA PHE A 138 18.18 -1.67 3.37
C PHE A 138 16.85 -1.56 4.16
N PRO A 139 16.54 -0.40 4.76
CA PRO A 139 15.31 -0.22 5.54
C PRO A 139 14.06 -0.45 4.71
N MET A 140 13.23 -1.43 5.11
CA MET A 140 12.04 -1.82 4.35
C MET A 140 10.87 -2.22 5.24
N ILE A 141 9.65 -1.94 4.77
CA ILE A 141 8.39 -2.43 5.34
C ILE A 141 7.52 -2.98 4.22
N GLN A 142 7.00 -4.20 4.38
CA GLN A 142 5.98 -4.75 3.50
C GLN A 142 4.58 -4.54 4.09
N LEU A 143 3.61 -4.22 3.21
CA LEU A 143 2.23 -3.91 3.59
C LEU A 143 1.27 -5.00 3.11
N PHE A 144 0.24 -5.24 3.90
CA PHE A 144 -0.96 -6.05 3.61
C PHE A 144 -0.74 -7.55 3.52
N GLN A 145 0.47 -8.02 3.31
CA GLN A 145 0.81 -9.45 3.25
C GLN A 145 2.25 -9.70 3.68
N THR A 146 2.53 -10.92 4.14
CA THR A 146 3.88 -11.38 4.48
C THR A 146 4.40 -12.26 3.37
N ALA A 147 5.25 -11.71 2.49
CA ALA A 147 5.99 -12.46 1.49
C ALA A 147 7.43 -12.75 1.94
N TYR A 148 7.99 -11.86 2.75
CA TYR A 148 9.37 -11.91 3.23
C TYR A 148 9.40 -11.96 4.74
N SER A 149 9.93 -13.05 5.32
CA SER A 149 10.00 -13.26 6.77
C SER A 149 11.03 -12.37 7.50
N ASN A 150 11.96 -11.79 6.74
CA ASN A 150 13.04 -10.94 7.25
C ASN A 150 12.77 -9.43 7.07
N ILE A 151 11.53 -9.05 6.76
CA ILE A 151 11.10 -7.66 6.57
C ILE A 151 9.93 -7.38 7.48
N ASP A 152 9.91 -6.19 8.12
CA ASP A 152 8.77 -5.74 8.92
C ASP A 152 7.48 -5.77 8.11
N THR A 153 6.41 -6.25 8.73
CA THR A 153 5.12 -6.46 8.07
C THR A 153 4.00 -5.73 8.79
N ILE A 154 3.14 -5.08 8.04
CA ILE A 154 1.88 -4.55 8.55
C ILE A 154 0.73 -5.15 7.76
N GLN A 155 -0.14 -5.87 8.44
CA GLN A 155 -1.31 -6.55 7.89
C GLN A 155 -2.59 -6.04 8.53
N PHE A 156 -3.70 -6.19 7.81
CA PHE A 156 -5.04 -5.99 8.36
C PHE A 156 -5.68 -7.34 8.67
N ASN A 157 -6.46 -7.37 9.74
CA ASN A 157 -7.26 -8.54 10.10
C ASN A 157 -8.55 -8.57 9.27
N ASP A 158 -8.39 -8.90 8.00
CA ASP A 158 -9.48 -8.91 7.01
C ASP A 158 -10.54 -9.97 7.36
N GLU A 159 -10.13 -11.09 7.95
CA GLU A 159 -11.05 -12.10 8.46
C GLU A 159 -11.97 -11.50 9.52
N LEU A 160 -11.38 -10.82 10.52
CA LEU A 160 -12.15 -10.16 11.58
C LEU A 160 -13.12 -9.11 11.01
N GLY A 161 -12.69 -8.33 10.03
CA GLY A 161 -13.54 -7.33 9.40
C GLY A 161 -14.81 -7.93 8.78
N THR A 162 -14.66 -9.00 8.03
CA THR A 162 -15.79 -9.70 7.40
C THR A 162 -16.64 -10.45 8.44
N TYR A 163 -16.01 -11.01 9.46
CA TYR A 163 -16.71 -11.60 10.60
C TYR A 163 -17.60 -10.58 11.31
N LEU A 164 -17.11 -9.37 11.60
CA LEU A 164 -17.89 -8.31 12.25
C LEU A 164 -19.08 -7.89 11.40
N ALA A 165 -18.88 -7.67 10.10
CA ALA A 165 -19.94 -7.31 9.16
C ALA A 165 -21.01 -8.40 9.08
N THR A 166 -20.60 -9.66 8.92
CA THR A 166 -21.52 -10.80 8.78
C THR A 166 -22.28 -11.06 10.07
N SER A 167 -21.58 -11.06 11.22
CA SER A 167 -22.21 -11.25 12.54
C SER A 167 -23.24 -10.18 12.83
N TYR A 168 -22.95 -8.92 12.44
CA TYR A 168 -23.91 -7.83 12.62
C TYR A 168 -25.19 -8.05 11.79
N LEU A 169 -25.09 -8.48 10.54
CA LEU A 169 -26.24 -8.82 9.69
C LEU A 169 -27.02 -10.01 10.23
N LEU A 170 -26.33 -11.05 10.67
CA LEU A 170 -26.96 -12.25 11.25
C LEU A 170 -27.73 -11.91 12.55
N LYS A 171 -27.19 -11.04 13.41
CA LYS A 171 -27.86 -10.54 14.63
C LYS A 171 -29.07 -9.69 14.32
N ASN A 172 -29.11 -9.02 13.15
CA ASN A 172 -30.27 -8.28 12.67
C ASN A 172 -31.29 -9.15 11.89
N GLY A 173 -31.16 -10.48 11.96
CA GLY A 173 -32.13 -11.43 11.39
C GLY A 173 -31.80 -11.90 9.97
N HIS A 174 -30.86 -11.26 9.28
CA HIS A 174 -30.51 -11.65 7.90
C HIS A 174 -29.94 -13.06 7.83
N ARG A 175 -30.35 -13.82 6.80
CA ARG A 175 -29.82 -15.16 6.48
C ARG A 175 -29.38 -15.25 5.00
N LYS A 176 -30.03 -14.48 4.12
CA LYS A 176 -29.70 -14.35 2.70
C LYS A 176 -28.72 -13.18 2.51
N ILE A 177 -27.47 -13.39 2.94
CA ILE A 177 -26.43 -12.36 2.93
C ILE A 177 -25.51 -12.62 1.74
N MET A 178 -25.49 -11.74 0.75
CA MET A 178 -24.57 -11.84 -0.38
C MET A 178 -23.21 -11.24 -0.02
N LEU A 179 -22.15 -12.03 -0.11
CA LEU A 179 -20.78 -11.55 -0.09
C LEU A 179 -20.33 -11.29 -1.53
N ALA A 180 -20.31 -10.01 -1.93
CA ALA A 180 -19.90 -9.59 -3.26
C ALA A 180 -18.40 -9.27 -3.28
N SER A 181 -17.60 -10.18 -3.83
CA SER A 181 -16.13 -10.12 -3.86
C SER A 181 -15.57 -10.13 -5.28
N ARG A 182 -14.27 -9.86 -5.38
CA ARG A 182 -13.45 -10.00 -6.60
C ARG A 182 -12.69 -11.30 -6.56
N THR A 183 -12.30 -11.83 -7.73
CA THR A 183 -11.35 -12.94 -7.85
C THR A 183 -9.91 -12.44 -7.62
N ASP A 184 -9.63 -12.03 -6.42
CA ASP A 184 -8.28 -11.66 -6.02
C ASP A 184 -7.97 -12.26 -4.64
N ARG A 185 -6.77 -11.98 -4.16
CA ARG A 185 -6.34 -12.45 -2.85
C ARG A 185 -7.27 -11.98 -1.72
N SER A 186 -7.94 -10.82 -1.88
CA SER A 186 -8.85 -10.30 -0.87
C SER A 186 -10.02 -11.24 -0.59
N GLU A 187 -10.47 -12.00 -1.58
CA GLU A 187 -11.49 -13.02 -1.40
C GLU A 187 -11.02 -14.12 -0.45
N LEU A 188 -9.78 -14.60 -0.61
CA LEU A 188 -9.24 -15.70 0.20
C LEU A 188 -9.11 -15.31 1.67
N ILE A 189 -8.72 -14.07 1.97
CA ILE A 189 -8.52 -13.60 3.34
C ILE A 189 -9.80 -13.10 4.01
N ARG A 190 -10.84 -12.72 3.24
CA ARG A 190 -12.13 -12.18 3.75
C ARG A 190 -13.19 -13.25 3.92
N LYS A 191 -13.26 -14.23 3.03
CA LYS A 191 -14.22 -15.36 3.11
C LYS A 191 -14.22 -16.10 4.44
N PRO A 192 -13.09 -16.43 5.07
CA PRO A 192 -13.08 -17.13 6.36
C PRO A 192 -13.93 -16.45 7.44
N GLY A 193 -13.88 -15.11 7.54
CA GLY A 193 -14.71 -14.36 8.50
C GLY A 193 -16.21 -14.49 8.26
N TYR A 194 -16.61 -14.57 6.99
CA TYR A 194 -18.01 -14.82 6.63
C TYR A 194 -18.46 -16.22 7.09
N TYR A 195 -17.68 -17.28 6.80
CA TYR A 195 -17.98 -18.63 7.23
C TYR A 195 -18.02 -18.76 8.76
N ARG A 196 -17.02 -18.22 9.45
CA ARG A 196 -16.93 -18.21 10.91
C ARG A 196 -18.17 -17.60 11.57
N ALA A 197 -18.67 -16.49 11.04
CA ALA A 197 -19.86 -15.84 11.61
C ALA A 197 -21.13 -16.71 11.49
N PHE A 198 -21.30 -17.45 10.40
CA PHE A 198 -22.40 -18.40 10.24
C PHE A 198 -22.23 -19.60 11.17
N GLU A 199 -21.04 -20.16 11.26
CA GLU A 199 -20.70 -21.31 12.09
C GLU A 199 -20.96 -21.05 13.59
N GLU A 200 -20.52 -19.89 14.10
CA GLU A 200 -20.72 -19.50 15.50
C GLU A 200 -22.24 -19.33 15.86
N MET A 201 -23.08 -19.09 14.87
CA MET A 201 -24.52 -19.06 15.05
C MET A 201 -25.24 -20.40 14.76
N GLY A 202 -24.47 -21.47 14.50
CA GLY A 202 -25.02 -22.80 14.15
C GLY A 202 -25.72 -22.82 12.79
N LEU A 203 -25.37 -21.91 11.88
CA LEU A 203 -25.99 -21.78 10.56
C LEU A 203 -25.07 -22.30 9.45
N VAL A 204 -25.68 -22.82 8.39
CA VAL A 204 -24.95 -23.30 7.22
C VAL A 204 -24.94 -22.19 6.16
N VAL A 205 -23.75 -21.96 5.60
CA VAL A 205 -23.58 -21.00 4.50
C VAL A 205 -24.20 -21.54 3.22
N ASP A 206 -25.13 -20.77 2.65
CA ASP A 206 -25.63 -21.04 1.31
C ASP A 206 -24.68 -20.42 0.27
N LYS A 207 -23.96 -21.29 -0.43
CA LYS A 207 -22.94 -20.88 -1.42
C LYS A 207 -23.49 -20.03 -2.57
N ARG A 208 -24.82 -20.01 -2.80
CA ARG A 208 -25.44 -19.12 -3.80
C ARG A 208 -25.21 -17.65 -3.51
N TYR A 209 -24.99 -17.28 -2.24
CA TYR A 209 -24.72 -15.91 -1.81
C TYR A 209 -23.22 -15.55 -1.77
N LEU A 210 -22.31 -16.49 -2.04
CA LEU A 210 -20.90 -16.18 -2.28
C LEU A 210 -20.73 -15.82 -3.74
N TYR A 211 -20.53 -14.55 -4.02
CA TYR A 211 -20.46 -14.06 -5.38
C TYR A 211 -19.12 -13.40 -5.68
N THR A 212 -18.33 -14.08 -6.49
CA THR A 212 -17.02 -13.66 -6.91
C THR A 212 -17.04 -13.21 -8.36
N LEU A 213 -16.57 -12.01 -8.63
CA LEU A 213 -16.64 -11.34 -9.92
C LEU A 213 -15.28 -11.32 -10.62
N ASN A 214 -15.27 -11.78 -11.87
CA ASN A 214 -14.14 -11.58 -12.79
C ASN A 214 -14.34 -10.32 -13.62
N TYR A 215 -13.32 -9.47 -13.75
CA TYR A 215 -13.41 -8.15 -14.41
C TYR A 215 -13.52 -8.18 -15.96
N VAL A 216 -14.09 -9.20 -16.55
CA VAL A 216 -14.15 -9.33 -18.03
C VAL A 216 -15.33 -8.60 -18.66
N ASN A 217 -16.38 -8.29 -17.88
CA ASN A 217 -17.61 -7.67 -18.38
C ASN A 217 -18.14 -6.60 -17.41
N SER A 218 -19.21 -5.91 -17.77
CA SER A 218 -19.86 -4.92 -16.91
C SER A 218 -20.23 -5.52 -15.54
N VAL A 219 -19.35 -5.30 -14.55
CA VAL A 219 -19.51 -5.77 -13.15
C VAL A 219 -20.89 -5.40 -12.60
N LYS A 220 -21.38 -4.19 -12.91
CA LYS A 220 -22.70 -3.72 -12.48
C LYS A 220 -23.83 -4.60 -13.02
N GLN A 221 -23.79 -4.99 -14.29
CA GLN A 221 -24.81 -5.84 -14.89
C GLN A 221 -24.82 -7.23 -14.23
N MET A 222 -23.67 -7.82 -13.97
CA MET A 222 -23.53 -9.11 -13.29
C MET A 222 -24.08 -9.05 -11.85
N VAL A 223 -23.83 -7.95 -11.13
CA VAL A 223 -24.37 -7.73 -9.78
C VAL A 223 -25.91 -7.62 -9.84
N LYS A 224 -26.48 -6.90 -10.81
CA LYS A 224 -27.93 -6.81 -11.00
C LYS A 224 -28.58 -8.18 -11.22
N GLU A 225 -28.02 -8.96 -12.15
CA GLU A 225 -28.54 -10.30 -12.46
C GLU A 225 -28.48 -11.20 -11.22
N LYS A 226 -27.41 -11.11 -10.43
CA LYS A 226 -27.27 -11.89 -9.20
C LYS A 226 -28.29 -11.48 -8.14
N ILE A 227 -28.51 -10.17 -7.94
CA ILE A 227 -29.55 -9.64 -7.02
C ILE A 227 -30.91 -10.13 -7.41
N LEU A 228 -31.28 -10.03 -8.69
CA LEU A 228 -32.59 -10.47 -9.19
C LEU A 228 -32.83 -11.97 -9.02
N LYS A 229 -31.76 -12.76 -9.28
CA LYS A 229 -31.85 -14.22 -9.21
C LYS A 229 -31.94 -14.73 -7.77
N GLU A 230 -31.01 -14.29 -6.90
CA GLU A 230 -30.85 -14.86 -5.55
C GLU A 230 -31.65 -14.12 -4.49
N LYS A 231 -32.09 -12.89 -4.77
CA LYS A 231 -32.89 -12.04 -3.87
C LYS A 231 -32.30 -11.96 -2.46
N PRO A 232 -31.04 -11.48 -2.30
CA PRO A 232 -30.44 -11.32 -1.00
C PRO A 232 -31.22 -10.28 -0.17
N THR A 233 -31.26 -10.47 1.14
CA THR A 233 -31.82 -9.46 2.07
C THR A 233 -30.75 -8.49 2.56
N ALA A 234 -29.49 -8.88 2.43
CA ALA A 234 -28.33 -8.04 2.74
C ALA A 234 -27.16 -8.33 1.80
N ILE A 235 -26.31 -7.33 1.59
CA ILE A 235 -25.11 -7.42 0.78
C ILE A 235 -23.92 -6.88 1.57
N ILE A 236 -22.81 -7.62 1.60
CA ILE A 236 -21.50 -7.15 2.03
C ILE A 236 -20.69 -6.90 0.77
N ALA A 237 -20.34 -5.65 0.49
CA ALA A 237 -19.50 -5.25 -0.62
C ALA A 237 -18.05 -5.16 -0.15
N VAL A 238 -17.16 -6.04 -0.65
CA VAL A 238 -15.80 -6.21 -0.11
C VAL A 238 -14.78 -5.15 -0.52
N SER A 239 -15.21 -4.07 -1.17
CA SER A 239 -14.36 -2.91 -1.48
C SER A 239 -15.23 -1.68 -1.78
N GLU A 240 -14.61 -0.49 -1.75
CA GLU A 240 -15.26 0.76 -2.13
C GLU A 240 -15.89 0.69 -3.54
N ALA A 241 -15.12 0.23 -4.51
CA ALA A 241 -15.61 0.11 -5.90
C ALA A 241 -16.79 -0.87 -6.02
N MET A 242 -16.77 -1.96 -5.24
CA MET A 242 -17.88 -2.90 -5.19
C MET A 242 -19.10 -2.27 -4.51
N CYS A 243 -18.91 -1.50 -3.44
CA CYS A 243 -19.98 -0.80 -2.76
C CYS A 243 -20.69 0.19 -3.70
N ALA A 244 -19.93 1.03 -4.40
CA ALA A 244 -20.49 1.93 -5.41
C ALA A 244 -21.23 1.17 -6.51
N THR A 245 -20.69 0.05 -6.98
CA THR A 245 -21.33 -0.81 -7.99
C THR A 245 -22.63 -1.39 -7.49
N VAL A 246 -22.69 -1.87 -6.25
CA VAL A 246 -23.92 -2.40 -5.64
C VAL A 246 -24.97 -1.31 -5.49
N ILE A 247 -24.61 -0.12 -5.02
CA ILE A 247 -25.52 1.02 -4.89
C ILE A 247 -26.13 1.38 -6.25
N LEU A 248 -25.31 1.47 -7.31
CA LEU A 248 -25.78 1.74 -8.66
C LEU A 248 -26.69 0.63 -9.18
N ALA A 249 -26.37 -0.63 -8.93
CA ALA A 249 -27.18 -1.77 -9.31
C ALA A 249 -28.57 -1.75 -8.61
N LEU A 250 -28.59 -1.53 -7.30
CA LEU A 250 -29.83 -1.42 -6.52
C LEU A 250 -30.71 -0.25 -7.00
N ARG A 251 -30.07 0.90 -7.27
CA ARG A 251 -30.77 2.08 -7.79
C ARG A 251 -31.43 1.80 -9.15
N GLU A 252 -30.77 1.14 -10.08
CA GLU A 252 -31.34 0.76 -11.38
C GLU A 252 -32.44 -0.31 -11.27
N LEU A 253 -32.40 -1.11 -10.21
CA LEU A 253 -33.46 -2.08 -9.89
C LEU A 253 -34.62 -1.48 -9.08
N HIS A 254 -34.56 -0.17 -8.78
CA HIS A 254 -35.53 0.53 -7.92
C HIS A 254 -35.65 -0.09 -6.51
N LEU A 255 -34.53 -0.66 -5.99
CA LEU A 255 -34.44 -1.23 -4.64
C LEU A 255 -33.78 -0.22 -3.70
N SER A 256 -34.41 0.00 -2.55
CA SER A 256 -33.99 0.95 -1.52
C SER A 256 -33.02 0.32 -0.50
N ILE A 257 -32.12 1.14 0.03
CA ILE A 257 -31.22 0.79 1.14
C ILE A 257 -31.67 1.61 2.36
N PRO A 258 -31.95 0.98 3.50
CA PRO A 258 -32.00 -0.46 3.80
C PRO A 258 -33.36 -1.08 3.51
N GLY A 259 -34.36 -0.32 2.92
CA GLY A 259 -35.75 -0.71 2.79
C GLY A 259 -35.96 -2.10 2.18
N ASP A 260 -35.33 -2.37 1.05
CA ASP A 260 -35.40 -3.66 0.35
C ASP A 260 -34.17 -4.53 0.64
N VAL A 261 -32.97 -3.93 0.62
CA VAL A 261 -31.70 -4.64 0.81
C VAL A 261 -30.81 -3.86 1.77
N SER A 262 -30.36 -4.51 2.84
CA SER A 262 -29.32 -3.97 3.74
C SER A 262 -27.95 -4.02 3.07
N LEU A 263 -27.10 -3.01 3.32
CA LEU A 263 -25.78 -2.91 2.73
C LEU A 263 -24.72 -2.62 3.78
N ILE A 264 -23.61 -3.39 3.73
CA ILE A 264 -22.38 -3.08 4.46
C ILE A 264 -21.23 -2.95 3.46
N SER A 265 -20.44 -1.89 3.58
CA SER A 265 -19.22 -1.71 2.82
C SER A 265 -18.01 -2.24 3.57
N TYR A 266 -17.06 -2.81 2.85
CA TYR A 266 -15.69 -2.96 3.35
C TYR A 266 -14.93 -1.70 2.99
N ASP A 267 -14.16 -1.17 3.95
CA ASP A 267 -13.59 0.17 4.01
C ASP A 267 -14.61 1.29 4.25
N ASP A 268 -14.21 2.27 5.02
CA ASP A 268 -15.03 3.40 5.45
C ASP A 268 -14.44 4.72 4.94
N TYR A 269 -15.20 5.42 4.10
CA TYR A 269 -14.80 6.70 3.52
C TYR A 269 -15.84 7.79 3.80
N PRO A 270 -15.46 9.09 3.75
CA PRO A 270 -16.36 10.19 4.08
C PRO A 270 -17.69 10.18 3.32
N TRP A 271 -17.69 9.74 2.06
CA TRP A 271 -18.94 9.66 1.29
C TRP A 271 -19.89 8.57 1.82
N MET A 272 -19.36 7.50 2.42
CA MET A 272 -20.19 6.45 3.03
C MET A 272 -20.93 6.96 4.28
N GLU A 273 -20.27 7.82 5.05
CA GLU A 273 -20.89 8.51 6.17
C GLU A 273 -22.02 9.43 5.69
N ALA A 274 -21.78 10.21 4.63
CA ALA A 274 -22.79 11.09 4.03
C ALA A 274 -24.03 10.33 3.52
N PHE A 275 -23.88 9.08 3.10
CA PHE A 275 -24.97 8.20 2.66
C PHE A 275 -25.48 7.23 3.73
N GLY A 276 -25.02 7.36 4.98
CA GLY A 276 -25.44 6.51 6.07
C GLY A 276 -25.05 5.03 5.90
N ILE A 277 -23.98 4.72 5.15
CA ILE A 277 -23.56 3.34 4.88
C ILE A 277 -22.76 2.79 6.06
N THR A 278 -23.24 1.70 6.64
CA THR A 278 -22.51 0.88 7.63
C THR A 278 -21.27 0.30 6.97
N ALA A 279 -20.11 0.41 7.61
CA ALA A 279 -18.83 0.04 7.00
C ALA A 279 -17.84 -0.60 7.98
N VAL A 280 -17.02 -1.52 7.48
CA VAL A 280 -15.82 -1.99 8.14
C VAL A 280 -14.76 -0.90 8.02
N SER A 281 -14.29 -0.38 9.14
CA SER A 281 -13.41 0.79 9.20
C SER A 281 -12.02 0.41 9.71
N HIS A 282 -11.00 0.86 8.97
CA HIS A 282 -9.61 0.70 9.35
C HIS A 282 -9.08 1.95 10.07
N PRO A 283 -8.24 1.81 11.11
CA PRO A 283 -7.68 2.95 11.83
C PRO A 283 -6.49 3.56 11.09
N PHE A 284 -6.73 4.22 9.92
CA PHE A 284 -5.68 4.74 9.03
C PHE A 284 -4.63 5.60 9.73
N SER A 285 -5.04 6.47 10.65
CA SER A 285 -4.11 7.32 11.39
C SER A 285 -3.13 6.49 12.24
N LYS A 286 -3.64 5.47 12.95
CA LYS A 286 -2.80 4.55 13.74
C LYS A 286 -1.83 3.76 12.85
N VAL A 287 -2.32 3.25 11.72
CA VAL A 287 -1.51 2.50 10.75
C VAL A 287 -0.38 3.37 10.19
N SER A 288 -0.70 4.58 9.74
CA SER A 288 0.28 5.52 9.20
C SER A 288 1.36 5.88 10.23
N SER A 289 0.98 6.07 11.49
CA SER A 289 1.92 6.35 12.59
C SER A 289 2.83 5.15 12.87
N ILE A 290 2.31 3.91 12.82
CA ILE A 290 3.10 2.69 13.01
C ILE A 290 4.11 2.55 11.86
N ILE A 291 3.67 2.67 10.60
CA ILE A 291 4.54 2.60 9.41
C ILE A 291 5.68 3.61 9.53
N SER A 292 5.33 4.88 9.78
CA SER A 292 6.30 5.97 9.81
C SER A 292 7.31 5.80 10.93
N ARG A 293 6.87 5.39 12.12
CA ARG A 293 7.77 5.13 13.26
C ARG A 293 8.71 3.97 12.96
N LEU A 294 8.21 2.85 12.48
CA LEU A 294 9.03 1.68 12.18
C LEU A 294 10.14 2.00 11.16
N ILE A 295 9.79 2.71 10.09
CA ILE A 295 10.78 3.04 9.05
C ILE A 295 11.83 4.05 9.57
N VAL A 296 11.42 5.01 10.40
CA VAL A 296 12.34 5.96 11.01
C VAL A 296 13.24 5.26 12.04
N ASP A 297 12.68 4.33 12.82
CA ASP A 297 13.47 3.53 13.77
C ASP A 297 14.54 2.70 13.05
N GLN A 298 14.22 2.08 11.89
CA GLN A 298 15.21 1.39 11.05
C GLN A 298 16.30 2.34 10.51
N LEU A 299 15.94 3.56 10.11
CA LEU A 299 16.86 4.55 9.57
C LEU A 299 17.78 5.16 10.61
N THR A 300 17.34 5.24 11.86
CA THR A 300 18.10 5.88 12.97
C THR A 300 18.88 4.91 13.82
N LYS A 301 18.61 3.60 13.71
CA LYS A 301 19.35 2.56 14.43
C LYS A 301 20.83 2.51 14.03
N SER A 302 21.67 2.20 15.00
CA SER A 302 23.10 1.96 14.74
C SER A 302 23.26 0.71 13.87
N SER A 303 24.25 0.72 12.97
CA SER A 303 24.61 -0.43 12.14
C SER A 303 25.08 -1.66 12.94
N SER A 304 25.42 -1.48 14.22
CA SER A 304 25.79 -2.56 15.14
C SER A 304 24.60 -3.31 15.74
N ASP A 305 23.38 -2.72 15.68
CA ASP A 305 22.21 -3.31 16.29
C ASP A 305 21.55 -4.30 15.31
N GLU A 306 21.30 -5.51 15.79
CA GLU A 306 20.56 -6.49 15.01
C GLU A 306 19.09 -6.05 14.88
N TRP A 307 18.60 -5.99 13.63
CA TRP A 307 17.17 -5.74 13.38
C TRP A 307 16.40 -7.05 13.41
N ILE A 308 15.48 -7.16 14.34
CA ILE A 308 14.55 -8.29 14.42
C ILE A 308 13.23 -7.83 13.76
N PRO A 309 12.84 -8.43 12.63
CA PRO A 309 11.60 -8.07 11.94
C PRO A 309 10.37 -8.29 12.83
N SER A 310 9.44 -7.36 12.75
CA SER A 310 8.19 -7.38 13.50
C SER A 310 7.00 -7.53 12.56
N SER A 311 5.96 -8.22 13.01
CA SER A 311 4.69 -8.33 12.29
C SER A 311 3.56 -7.72 13.11
N PHE A 312 2.84 -6.79 12.51
CA PHE A 312 1.72 -6.09 13.13
C PHE A 312 0.42 -6.49 12.42
N MET A 313 -0.51 -7.05 13.17
CA MET A 313 -1.88 -7.29 12.72
C MET A 313 -2.77 -6.16 13.24
N ILE A 314 -3.46 -5.47 12.34
CA ILE A 314 -4.31 -4.32 12.65
C ILE A 314 -5.78 -4.73 12.55
N ASP A 315 -6.47 -4.70 13.68
CA ASP A 315 -7.89 -5.02 13.73
C ASP A 315 -8.73 -3.86 13.22
N PRO A 316 -9.72 -4.14 12.34
CA PRO A 316 -10.73 -3.18 11.94
C PRO A 316 -11.83 -3.08 13.00
N SER A 317 -12.75 -2.13 12.81
CA SER A 317 -13.98 -1.98 13.58
C SER A 317 -15.17 -1.83 12.64
N LEU A 318 -16.37 -2.14 13.13
CA LEU A 318 -17.59 -1.88 12.39
C LEU A 318 -18.16 -0.51 12.78
N LYS A 319 -18.34 0.38 11.80
CA LYS A 319 -19.06 1.66 11.95
C LYS A 319 -20.49 1.46 11.53
N VAL A 320 -21.36 1.34 12.53
CA VAL A 320 -22.80 1.15 12.29
C VAL A 320 -23.44 2.49 11.94
N ARG A 321 -24.25 2.49 10.86
CA ARG A 321 -25.06 3.60 10.35
C ARG A 321 -26.44 3.08 9.90
N ASP A 322 -27.11 3.76 8.99
CA ASP A 322 -28.51 3.55 8.67
C ASP A 322 -28.79 2.51 7.56
N SER A 323 -27.74 1.95 6.93
CA SER A 323 -27.87 1.06 5.77
C SER A 323 -28.26 -0.39 6.09
N VAL A 324 -28.50 -0.71 7.36
CA VAL A 324 -28.91 -2.06 7.80
C VAL A 324 -30.20 -1.95 8.61
N LYS A 325 -31.21 -2.72 8.19
CA LYS A 325 -32.46 -2.89 8.95
C LYS A 325 -32.51 -4.23 9.67
N MET A 326 -33.28 -4.31 10.74
CA MET A 326 -33.70 -5.57 11.37
C MET A 326 -34.83 -6.23 10.59
N ILE A 327 -34.80 -7.56 10.41
CA ILE A 327 -35.85 -8.35 9.75
C ILE A 327 -36.29 -9.56 10.54
#